data_392bad5a96c1ed3923b866cbc7140502
#
_entry.id   392bad5a96c1ed3923b866cbc7140502
#
_cell.length_a   1.000
_cell.length_b   1.000
_cell.length_c   1.000
_cell.angle_alpha   90.00
_cell.angle_beta   90.00
_cell.angle_gamma   90.00
#
_symmetry.space_group_name_H-M   'P 1'
#
loop_
_entity.id
_entity.type
_entity.pdbx_description
1 polymer ?
#
loop_
_entity_poly.entity_id
_entity_poly.type
_entity_poly.pdbx_seq_one_letter_code
_entity_poly.pdbx_strand_id
1 'polypeptide(L)'
;INKYPSHKDLDYVYYMIAMCNYEQLQNEGLDGYYNNIALNSFNQVIKRFPDSKYSKDSRQKIILVKSNMAAKHMEIGRFYLNNKKYIAALNRFKIIVDEFSITKFTPEALHRMVEAYYEMGMYEESYNTAALLGYNYPETKWYQYSYNLVKQIDGEETFLKKVRNFFNG
;
A
#
# COMPACT_ATOMS: atom_id res chain seq x y z
N ILE A 1 25.13 -0.54 -23.21
CA ILE A 1 25.52 -0.58 -21.78
C ILE A 1 26.77 -1.43 -21.60
N ASN A 2 26.77 -2.69 -22.04
CA ASN A 2 27.91 -3.61 -21.82
C ASN A 2 29.22 -3.16 -22.52
N LYS A 3 29.13 -2.38 -23.57
CA LYS A 3 30.32 -1.95 -24.36
C LYS A 3 31.02 -0.71 -23.75
N TYR A 4 30.30 0.12 -22.98
CA TYR A 4 30.82 1.35 -22.37
C TYR A 4 30.29 1.51 -20.94
N PRO A 5 30.77 0.74 -19.98
CA PRO A 5 30.23 0.70 -18.60
C PRO A 5 30.51 1.96 -17.76
N SER A 6 31.36 2.84 -18.24
CA SER A 6 31.74 4.10 -17.56
C SER A 6 31.28 5.36 -18.29
N HIS A 7 30.28 5.24 -19.20
CA HIS A 7 29.78 6.41 -19.92
C HIS A 7 29.01 7.34 -18.96
N LYS A 8 29.24 8.66 -19.09
CA LYS A 8 28.67 9.69 -18.19
C LYS A 8 27.15 9.75 -18.15
N ASP A 9 26.45 9.28 -19.20
CA ASP A 9 24.99 9.32 -19.34
C ASP A 9 24.33 7.95 -19.09
N LEU A 10 25.00 7.03 -18.40
CA LEU A 10 24.44 5.71 -18.10
C LEU A 10 23.21 5.77 -17.22
N ASP A 11 23.13 6.71 -16.30
CA ASP A 11 21.96 6.94 -15.47
C ASP A 11 20.72 7.27 -16.31
N TYR A 12 20.88 8.12 -17.32
CA TYR A 12 19.83 8.42 -18.29
C TYR A 12 19.41 7.19 -19.11
N VAL A 13 20.35 6.39 -19.59
CA VAL A 13 20.06 5.19 -20.38
C VAL A 13 19.26 4.17 -19.55
N TYR A 14 19.68 3.90 -18.30
CA TYR A 14 18.94 3.01 -17.41
C TYR A 14 17.53 3.53 -17.10
N TYR A 15 17.41 4.84 -16.89
CA TYR A 15 16.13 5.48 -16.67
C TYR A 15 15.21 5.36 -17.90
N MET A 16 15.72 5.58 -19.12
CA MET A 16 14.94 5.41 -20.36
C MET A 16 14.46 3.97 -20.56
N ILE A 17 15.28 2.96 -20.23
CA ILE A 17 14.85 1.56 -20.23
C ILE A 17 13.71 1.35 -19.25
N ALA A 18 13.82 1.92 -18.04
CA ALA A 18 12.77 1.82 -17.05
C ALA A 18 11.47 2.51 -17.49
N MET A 19 11.57 3.66 -18.16
CA MET A 19 10.43 4.37 -18.74
C MET A 19 9.74 3.58 -19.85
N CYS A 20 10.51 2.97 -20.76
CA CYS A 20 9.95 2.09 -21.80
C CYS A 20 9.14 0.92 -21.18
N ASN A 21 9.68 0.30 -20.13
CA ASN A 21 8.96 -0.77 -19.41
C ASN A 21 7.71 -0.24 -18.70
N TYR A 22 7.76 0.98 -18.18
CA TYR A 22 6.61 1.64 -17.54
C TYR A 22 5.50 2.00 -18.54
N GLU A 23 5.85 2.46 -19.74
CA GLU A 23 4.86 2.77 -20.78
C GLU A 23 4.12 1.53 -21.29
N GLN A 24 4.77 0.37 -21.30
CA GLN A 24 4.11 -0.90 -21.62
C GLN A 24 2.97 -1.24 -20.65
N LEU A 25 3.09 -0.85 -19.36
CA LEU A 25 2.01 -1.02 -18.39
C LEU A 25 0.70 -0.32 -18.78
N GLN A 26 0.81 0.84 -19.43
CA GLN A 26 -0.36 1.64 -19.81
C GLN A 26 -1.07 1.07 -21.04
N ASN A 27 -0.34 0.36 -21.90
CA ASN A 27 -0.85 -0.18 -23.15
C ASN A 27 -1.45 -1.58 -23.02
N GLU A 28 -0.93 -2.42 -22.13
CA GLU A 28 -1.31 -3.84 -22.02
C GLU A 28 -2.17 -4.19 -20.80
N GLY A 29 -2.67 -3.17 -20.09
CA GLY A 29 -3.48 -3.36 -18.90
C GLY A 29 -2.63 -3.69 -17.66
N LEU A 30 -3.31 -3.82 -16.52
CA LEU A 30 -2.69 -3.98 -15.20
C LEU A 30 -2.16 -5.42 -14.97
N ASP A 31 -1.40 -5.98 -15.89
CA ASP A 31 -0.79 -7.30 -15.71
C ASP A 31 0.36 -7.21 -14.69
N GLY A 32 0.36 -8.10 -13.70
CA GLY A 32 1.36 -8.15 -12.64
C GLY A 32 2.79 -8.37 -13.17
N TYR A 33 2.95 -8.99 -14.33
CA TYR A 33 4.24 -9.23 -14.97
C TYR A 33 4.95 -7.92 -15.32
N TYR A 34 4.29 -7.02 -16.04
CA TYR A 34 4.87 -5.73 -16.46
C TYR A 34 5.11 -4.79 -15.28
N ASN A 35 4.25 -4.82 -14.26
CA ASN A 35 4.48 -4.09 -13.02
C ASN A 35 5.82 -4.46 -12.38
N ASN A 36 6.13 -5.75 -12.28
CA ASN A 36 7.39 -6.22 -11.68
C ASN A 36 8.60 -5.83 -12.54
N ILE A 37 8.49 -5.87 -13.86
CA ILE A 37 9.58 -5.43 -14.77
C ILE A 37 9.85 -3.95 -14.57
N ALA A 38 8.82 -3.10 -14.55
CA ALA A 38 8.97 -1.67 -14.34
C ALA A 38 9.58 -1.35 -12.97
N LEU A 39 9.08 -1.97 -11.89
CA LEU A 39 9.63 -1.82 -10.54
C LEU A 39 11.10 -2.21 -10.47
N ASN A 40 11.48 -3.35 -11.05
CA ASN A 40 12.87 -3.81 -11.08
C ASN A 40 13.77 -2.85 -11.86
N SER A 41 13.29 -2.33 -12.98
CA SER A 41 14.06 -1.39 -13.83
C SER A 41 14.30 -0.07 -13.10
N PHE A 42 13.29 0.52 -12.46
CA PHE A 42 13.47 1.73 -11.65
C PHE A 42 14.35 1.50 -10.41
N ASN A 43 14.24 0.34 -9.76
CA ASN A 43 15.12 0.00 -8.64
C ASN A 43 16.58 -0.13 -9.08
N GLN A 44 16.85 -0.60 -10.30
CA GLN A 44 18.22 -0.61 -10.84
C GLN A 44 18.79 0.80 -11.03
N VAL A 45 17.97 1.78 -11.47
CA VAL A 45 18.39 3.19 -11.56
C VAL A 45 18.81 3.70 -10.20
N ILE A 46 17.95 3.50 -9.18
CA ILE A 46 18.20 3.98 -7.81
C ILE A 46 19.43 3.33 -7.20
N LYS A 47 19.60 2.01 -7.38
CA LYS A 47 20.72 1.26 -6.81
C LYS A 47 22.06 1.63 -7.43
N ARG A 48 22.10 1.85 -8.76
CA ARG A 48 23.34 2.14 -9.48
C ARG A 48 23.75 3.61 -9.45
N PHE A 49 22.77 4.51 -9.39
CA PHE A 49 22.98 5.96 -9.51
C PHE A 49 22.18 6.72 -8.44
N PRO A 50 22.43 6.47 -7.14
CA PRO A 50 21.59 6.98 -6.03
C PRO A 50 21.44 8.50 -6.03
N ASP A 51 22.47 9.23 -6.47
CA ASP A 51 22.54 10.70 -6.45
C ASP A 51 22.07 11.34 -7.77
N SER A 52 21.70 10.54 -8.77
CA SER A 52 21.21 11.04 -10.04
C SER A 52 19.80 11.66 -9.90
N LYS A 53 19.55 12.72 -10.67
CA LYS A 53 18.19 13.29 -10.81
C LYS A 53 17.16 12.24 -11.25
N TYR A 54 17.58 11.26 -12.03
CA TYR A 54 16.73 10.17 -12.50
C TYR A 54 16.37 9.19 -11.41
N SER A 55 17.18 9.05 -10.37
CA SER A 55 16.85 8.25 -9.19
C SER A 55 15.72 8.88 -8.37
N LYS A 56 15.69 10.21 -8.27
CA LYS A 56 14.60 10.91 -7.61
C LYS A 56 13.26 10.67 -8.33
N ASP A 57 13.24 10.80 -9.66
CA ASP A 57 12.03 10.53 -10.45
C ASP A 57 11.65 9.04 -10.41
N SER A 58 12.62 8.13 -10.46
CA SER A 58 12.39 6.69 -10.36
C SER A 58 11.69 6.30 -9.05
N ARG A 59 12.01 6.94 -7.91
CA ARG A 59 11.28 6.73 -6.65
C ARG A 59 9.82 7.11 -6.76
N GLN A 60 9.50 8.23 -7.43
CA GLN A 60 8.12 8.65 -7.65
C GLN A 60 7.38 7.69 -8.59
N LYS A 61 8.04 7.23 -9.66
CA LYS A 61 7.45 6.23 -10.58
C LYS A 61 7.15 4.91 -9.87
N ILE A 62 8.03 4.45 -8.97
CA ILE A 62 7.77 3.27 -8.13
C ILE A 62 6.50 3.44 -7.30
N ILE A 63 6.29 4.61 -6.69
CA ILE A 63 5.06 4.89 -5.91
C ILE A 63 3.83 4.82 -6.82
N LEU A 64 3.91 5.33 -8.05
CA LEU A 64 2.80 5.26 -9.02
C LEU A 64 2.48 3.82 -9.42
N VAL A 65 3.51 3.02 -9.77
CA VAL A 65 3.31 1.60 -10.10
C VAL A 65 2.70 0.84 -8.92
N LYS A 66 3.25 1.03 -7.72
CA LYS A 66 2.70 0.41 -6.50
C LYS A 66 1.27 0.88 -6.21
N SER A 67 0.95 2.14 -6.47
CA SER A 67 -0.41 2.67 -6.30
C SER A 67 -1.41 2.01 -7.26
N ASN A 68 -1.02 1.75 -8.51
CA ASN A 68 -1.86 1.05 -9.47
C ASN A 68 -2.12 -0.41 -9.03
N MET A 69 -1.08 -1.10 -8.52
CA MET A 69 -1.23 -2.44 -7.97
C MET A 69 -2.14 -2.46 -6.74
N ALA A 70 -1.94 -1.52 -5.81
CA ALA A 70 -2.78 -1.37 -4.62
C ALA A 70 -4.24 -1.07 -4.99
N ALA A 71 -4.49 -0.23 -6.00
CA ALA A 71 -5.83 0.09 -6.48
C ALA A 71 -6.60 -1.16 -6.94
N LYS A 72 -5.93 -2.06 -7.67
CA LYS A 72 -6.53 -3.34 -8.10
C LYS A 72 -6.90 -4.23 -6.90
N HIS A 73 -5.99 -4.37 -5.93
CA HIS A 73 -6.30 -5.12 -4.71
C HIS A 73 -7.43 -4.48 -3.92
N MET A 74 -7.47 -3.14 -3.88
CA MET A 74 -8.52 -2.38 -3.20
C MET A 74 -9.90 -2.62 -3.83
N GLU A 75 -10.00 -2.59 -5.15
CA GLU A 75 -11.23 -2.87 -5.89
C GLU A 75 -11.75 -4.29 -5.61
N ILE A 76 -10.88 -5.28 -5.72
CA ILE A 76 -11.23 -6.69 -5.44
C ILE A 76 -11.62 -6.87 -3.97
N GLY A 77 -10.89 -6.23 -3.04
CA GLY A 77 -11.20 -6.28 -1.62
C GLY A 77 -12.56 -5.69 -1.29
N ARG A 78 -12.90 -4.53 -1.84
CA ARG A 78 -14.23 -3.90 -1.69
C ARG A 78 -15.33 -4.78 -2.27
N PHE A 79 -15.11 -5.41 -3.42
CA PHE A 79 -16.07 -6.36 -4.00
C PHE A 79 -16.36 -7.52 -3.04
N TYR A 80 -15.32 -8.14 -2.46
CA TYR A 80 -15.52 -9.21 -1.49
C TYR A 80 -16.19 -8.73 -0.19
N LEU A 81 -15.82 -7.56 0.31
CA LEU A 81 -16.42 -6.97 1.50
C LEU A 81 -17.91 -6.73 1.32
N ASN A 82 -18.32 -6.12 0.20
CA ASN A 82 -19.71 -5.85 -0.14
C ASN A 82 -20.53 -7.14 -0.29
N ASN A 83 -19.89 -8.25 -0.70
CA ASN A 83 -20.51 -9.57 -0.79
C ASN A 83 -20.37 -10.38 0.52
N LYS A 84 -20.00 -9.76 1.64
CA LYS A 84 -19.83 -10.37 2.98
C LYS A 84 -18.83 -11.53 3.01
N LYS A 85 -17.90 -11.56 2.05
CA LYS A 85 -16.80 -12.53 1.99
C LYS A 85 -15.56 -11.97 2.71
N TYR A 86 -15.71 -11.79 4.02
CA TYR A 86 -14.78 -11.03 4.85
C TYR A 86 -13.35 -11.57 4.79
N ILE A 87 -13.15 -12.88 4.89
CA ILE A 87 -11.80 -13.49 4.81
C ILE A 87 -11.11 -13.19 3.47
N ALA A 88 -11.85 -13.28 2.35
CA ALA A 88 -11.30 -12.97 1.04
C ALA A 88 -10.98 -11.46 0.90
N ALA A 89 -11.82 -10.60 1.48
CA ALA A 89 -11.58 -9.16 1.56
C ALA A 89 -10.32 -8.84 2.38
N LEU A 90 -10.20 -9.40 3.58
CA LEU A 90 -9.04 -9.24 4.47
C LEU A 90 -7.73 -9.62 3.77
N ASN A 91 -7.69 -10.74 3.05
CA ASN A 91 -6.51 -11.15 2.30
C ASN A 91 -6.09 -10.11 1.25
N ARG A 92 -7.05 -9.44 0.59
CA ARG A 92 -6.74 -8.38 -0.39
C ARG A 92 -6.24 -7.10 0.27
N PHE A 93 -6.86 -6.68 1.36
CA PHE A 93 -6.44 -5.48 2.09
C PHE A 93 -5.09 -5.69 2.78
N LYS A 94 -4.83 -6.88 3.31
CA LYS A 94 -3.55 -7.23 3.92
C LYS A 94 -2.39 -7.11 2.92
N ILE A 95 -2.55 -7.55 1.68
CA ILE A 95 -1.54 -7.33 0.62
C ILE A 95 -1.22 -5.84 0.46
N ILE A 96 -2.23 -4.95 0.54
CA ILE A 96 -2.00 -3.50 0.42
C ILE A 96 -1.16 -2.99 1.61
N VAL A 97 -1.48 -3.42 2.82
CA VAL A 97 -0.77 -2.99 4.03
C VAL A 97 0.67 -3.51 4.05
N ASP A 98 0.88 -4.76 3.65
CA ASP A 98 2.18 -5.42 3.72
C ASP A 98 3.13 -5.00 2.58
N GLU A 99 2.63 -4.93 1.33
CA GLU A 99 3.47 -4.73 0.15
C GLU A 99 3.42 -3.30 -0.42
N PHE A 100 2.32 -2.59 -0.18
CA PHE A 100 2.04 -1.27 -0.77
C PHE A 100 1.82 -0.17 0.27
N SER A 101 2.43 -0.30 1.45
CA SER A 101 2.26 0.60 2.60
C SER A 101 2.54 2.07 2.32
N ILE A 102 3.38 2.38 1.33
CA ILE A 102 3.73 3.75 0.91
C ILE A 102 2.66 4.42 0.05
N THR A 103 1.58 3.73 -0.28
CA THR A 103 0.54 4.24 -1.17
C THR A 103 -0.60 4.90 -0.39
N LYS A 104 -1.34 5.77 -1.06
CA LYS A 104 -2.53 6.44 -0.50
C LYS A 104 -3.67 5.49 -0.12
N PHE A 105 -3.59 4.22 -0.54
CA PHE A 105 -4.63 3.22 -0.29
C PHE A 105 -4.51 2.56 1.08
N THR A 106 -3.35 2.63 1.73
CA THR A 106 -3.09 1.95 3.00
C THR A 106 -4.03 2.36 4.13
N PRO A 107 -4.32 3.68 4.35
CA PRO A 107 -5.27 4.06 5.39
C PRO A 107 -6.69 3.52 5.14
N GLU A 108 -7.14 3.50 3.89
CA GLU A 108 -8.42 2.91 3.55
C GLU A 108 -8.41 1.39 3.74
N ALA A 109 -7.35 0.70 3.31
CA ALA A 109 -7.23 -0.75 3.47
C ALA A 109 -7.32 -1.15 4.95
N LEU A 110 -6.62 -0.44 5.84
CA LEU A 110 -6.72 -0.65 7.29
C LEU A 110 -8.14 -0.45 7.79
N HIS A 111 -8.82 0.63 7.38
CA HIS A 111 -10.21 0.85 7.75
C HIS A 111 -11.14 -0.29 7.30
N ARG A 112 -11.00 -0.75 6.05
CA ARG A 112 -11.79 -1.87 5.53
C ARG A 112 -11.50 -3.19 6.25
N MET A 113 -10.28 -3.37 6.75
CA MET A 113 -9.96 -4.50 7.64
C MET A 113 -10.67 -4.36 8.99
N VAL A 114 -10.73 -3.16 9.57
CA VAL A 114 -11.49 -2.88 10.81
C VAL A 114 -12.97 -3.27 10.62
N GLU A 115 -13.60 -2.84 9.51
CA GLU A 115 -14.98 -3.20 9.17
C GLU A 115 -15.16 -4.72 9.04
N ALA A 116 -14.26 -5.39 8.31
CA ALA A 116 -14.35 -6.83 8.10
C ALA A 116 -14.22 -7.62 9.41
N TYR A 117 -13.27 -7.26 10.28
CA TYR A 117 -13.13 -7.87 11.60
C TYR A 117 -14.33 -7.62 12.50
N TYR A 118 -14.85 -6.38 12.49
CA TYR A 118 -16.05 -6.01 13.23
C TYR A 118 -17.26 -6.88 12.82
N GLU A 119 -17.54 -7.00 11.54
CA GLU A 119 -18.64 -7.79 10.99
C GLU A 119 -18.50 -9.31 11.26
N MET A 120 -17.29 -9.79 11.47
CA MET A 120 -17.01 -11.17 11.86
C MET A 120 -17.10 -11.41 13.37
N GLY A 121 -17.34 -10.37 14.18
CA GLY A 121 -17.28 -10.44 15.64
C GLY A 121 -15.87 -10.59 16.23
N MET A 122 -14.85 -10.37 15.42
CA MET A 122 -13.43 -10.41 15.79
C MET A 122 -13.03 -9.03 16.36
N TYR A 123 -13.60 -8.69 17.50
CA TYR A 123 -13.50 -7.33 18.04
C TYR A 123 -12.09 -6.96 18.46
N GLU A 124 -11.29 -7.91 18.95
CA GLU A 124 -9.90 -7.65 19.35
C GLU A 124 -9.04 -7.25 18.13
N GLU A 125 -9.15 -7.98 17.03
CA GLU A 125 -8.45 -7.68 15.78
C GLU A 125 -8.92 -6.35 15.17
N SER A 126 -10.22 -6.05 15.32
CA SER A 126 -10.79 -4.76 14.90
C SER A 126 -10.17 -3.61 15.69
N TYR A 127 -10.06 -3.72 17.03
CA TYR A 127 -9.40 -2.72 17.88
C TYR A 127 -7.93 -2.53 17.52
N ASN A 128 -7.18 -3.64 17.40
CA ASN A 128 -5.75 -3.60 17.10
C ASN A 128 -5.48 -2.94 15.75
N THR A 129 -6.31 -3.24 14.75
CA THR A 129 -6.21 -2.63 13.41
C THR A 129 -6.58 -1.15 13.44
N ALA A 130 -7.60 -0.76 14.20
CA ALA A 130 -7.98 0.65 14.38
C ALA A 130 -6.90 1.44 15.12
N ALA A 131 -6.26 0.83 16.13
CA ALA A 131 -5.12 1.42 16.84
C ALA A 131 -3.93 1.65 15.91
N LEU A 132 -3.58 0.65 15.08
CA LEU A 132 -2.52 0.77 14.08
C LEU A 132 -2.82 1.90 13.07
N LEU A 133 -4.08 2.01 12.62
CA LEU A 133 -4.52 3.08 11.72
C LEU A 133 -4.38 4.45 12.40
N GLY A 134 -4.82 4.58 13.67
CA GLY A 134 -4.72 5.83 14.41
C GLY A 134 -3.28 6.27 14.70
N TYR A 135 -2.39 5.31 14.95
CA TYR A 135 -0.98 5.59 15.17
C TYR A 135 -0.27 6.12 13.90
N ASN A 136 -0.50 5.47 12.75
CA ASN A 136 0.21 5.80 11.53
C ASN A 136 -0.48 6.91 10.69
N TYR A 137 -1.81 7.05 10.81
CA TYR A 137 -2.62 7.93 9.95
C TYR A 137 -3.72 8.67 10.72
N PRO A 138 -3.39 9.38 11.85
CA PRO A 138 -4.37 9.98 12.76
C PRO A 138 -5.25 11.05 12.11
N GLU A 139 -4.72 11.76 11.11
CA GLU A 139 -5.41 12.88 10.45
C GLU A 139 -6.37 12.45 9.33
N THR A 140 -6.49 11.13 9.07
CA THR A 140 -7.32 10.65 7.97
C THR A 140 -8.77 10.45 8.41
N LYS A 141 -9.70 10.68 7.48
CA LYS A 141 -11.12 10.32 7.68
C LYS A 141 -11.31 8.82 7.98
N TRP A 142 -10.40 7.99 7.48
CA TRP A 142 -10.46 6.55 7.68
C TRP A 142 -10.25 6.17 9.14
N TYR A 143 -9.37 6.88 9.84
CA TYR A 143 -9.22 6.72 11.29
C TYR A 143 -10.50 7.14 12.02
N GLN A 144 -11.09 8.27 11.69
CA GLN A 144 -12.32 8.74 12.31
C GLN A 144 -13.48 7.74 12.14
N TYR A 145 -13.60 7.15 10.93
CA TYR A 145 -14.62 6.13 10.68
C TYR A 145 -14.35 4.86 11.49
N SER A 146 -13.12 4.39 11.54
CA SER A 146 -12.73 3.23 12.35
C SER A 146 -12.96 3.45 13.83
N TYR A 147 -12.54 4.61 14.35
CA TYR A 147 -12.76 5.00 15.76
C TYR A 147 -14.25 4.98 16.11
N ASN A 148 -15.10 5.60 15.29
CA ASN A 148 -16.54 5.63 15.53
C ASN A 148 -17.18 4.24 15.48
N LEU A 149 -16.67 3.34 14.64
CA LEU A 149 -17.15 1.98 14.53
C LEU A 149 -16.80 1.15 15.78
N VAL A 150 -15.53 1.13 16.18
CA VAL A 150 -15.08 0.32 17.32
C VAL A 150 -15.55 0.85 18.67
N LYS A 151 -15.76 2.17 18.80
CA LYS A 151 -16.33 2.80 19.99
C LYS A 151 -17.74 2.29 20.31
N GLN A 152 -18.49 1.85 19.31
CA GLN A 152 -19.84 1.31 19.50
C GLN A 152 -19.85 -0.05 20.21
N ILE A 153 -18.72 -0.76 20.24
CA ILE A 153 -18.62 -2.09 20.88
C ILE A 153 -18.70 -1.97 22.41
N ASP A 154 -17.75 -1.26 23.01
CA ASP A 154 -17.54 -1.24 24.46
C ASP A 154 -17.45 0.18 25.05
N GLY A 155 -17.69 1.21 24.25
CA GLY A 155 -17.54 2.61 24.65
C GLY A 155 -16.09 3.13 24.51
N GLU A 156 -15.96 4.45 24.68
CA GLU A 156 -14.72 5.18 24.41
C GLU A 156 -13.57 4.83 25.37
N GLU A 157 -13.88 4.70 26.66
CA GLU A 157 -12.85 4.41 27.68
C GLU A 157 -12.19 3.05 27.48
N THR A 158 -12.97 2.05 27.09
CA THR A 158 -12.47 0.70 26.81
C THR A 158 -11.59 0.70 25.58
N PHE A 159 -11.99 1.41 24.51
CA PHE A 159 -11.16 1.56 23.32
C PHE A 159 -9.81 2.19 23.63
N LEU A 160 -9.79 3.33 24.33
CA LEU A 160 -8.55 4.03 24.69
C LEU A 160 -7.63 3.17 25.58
N LYS A 161 -8.20 2.38 26.49
CA LYS A 161 -7.44 1.43 27.32
C LYS A 161 -6.81 0.32 26.47
N LYS A 162 -7.54 -0.26 25.52
CA LYS A 162 -7.02 -1.29 24.60
C LYS A 162 -5.93 -0.75 23.68
N VAL A 163 -6.10 0.45 23.12
CA VAL A 163 -5.06 1.12 22.32
C VAL A 163 -3.77 1.32 23.12
N ARG A 164 -3.90 1.79 24.36
CA ARG A 164 -2.74 1.95 25.26
C ARG A 164 -2.03 0.63 25.52
N ASN A 165 -2.76 -0.44 25.79
CA ASN A 165 -2.19 -1.76 26.04
C ASN A 165 -1.49 -2.33 24.78
N PHE A 166 -2.05 -2.09 23.60
CA PHE A 166 -1.45 -2.53 22.32
C PHE A 166 -0.05 -1.96 22.10
N PHE A 167 0.20 -0.70 22.51
CA PHE A 167 1.52 -0.06 22.32
C PHE A 167 2.46 -0.24 23.52
N ASN A 168 1.98 -0.70 24.68
CA ASN A 168 2.80 -0.87 25.89
C ASN A 168 3.16 -2.34 26.20
N GLY A 169 2.65 -3.30 25.43
CA GLY A 169 2.97 -4.73 25.54
C GLY A 169 3.96 -5.14 24.49
#